data_d837b004ffd22502de3be831be315374
#
_entry.id   d837b004ffd22502de3be831be315374
#
_cell.length_a   1.000
_cell.length_b   1.000
_cell.length_c   1.000
_cell.angle_alpha   90.00
_cell.angle_beta   90.00
_cell.angle_gamma   90.00
#
_symmetry.space_group_name_H-M   'P 1'
#
loop_
_entity.id
_entity.type
_entity.pdbx_description
1 polymer ?
#
loop_
_entity_poly.entity_id
_entity_poly.type
_entity_poly.pdbx_seq_one_letter_code
_entity_poly.pdbx_strand_id
1 'polypeptide(L)'
;VCIAKKLLGKVIFSKYKDMWLTAQIIEKEAYYLKDKASHASLGYTKKRKALFMPPGTIYMYFSRGADSLNISCKGKGNTVLIKSGFPIKTNSNFDVMIKIMQNLNPLINKAGFRKIEKLCSGQTLLCKSLNLKVKDWDKKQFNLTRFFISDQNDNPGKIISTRRLGITKGRDEHLFYRFIDFRLSKYCSKNPLT
;
A
#
# COMPACT_ATOMS: atom_id res chain seq x y z
N VAL A 1 -8.28 11.21 5.94
CA VAL A 1 -7.93 11.96 4.71
C VAL A 1 -6.55 12.62 4.86
N CYS A 2 -6.28 13.42 5.88
CA CYS A 2 -5.01 14.15 6.03
C CYS A 2 -3.78 13.22 5.96
N ILE A 3 -3.69 12.20 6.82
CA ILE A 3 -2.59 11.21 6.79
C ILE A 3 -2.50 10.50 5.45
N ALA A 4 -3.64 10.16 4.84
CA ALA A 4 -3.63 9.55 3.51
C ALA A 4 -2.95 10.45 2.48
N LYS A 5 -3.20 11.76 2.46
CA LYS A 5 -2.50 12.68 1.56
C LYS A 5 -1.02 12.81 1.88
N LYS A 6 -0.65 12.93 3.17
CA LYS A 6 0.75 13.09 3.62
C LYS A 6 1.65 11.88 3.33
N LEU A 7 1.09 10.67 3.23
CA LEU A 7 1.88 9.48 2.89
C LEU A 7 2.18 9.34 1.37
N LEU A 8 1.54 10.10 0.46
CA LEU A 8 1.94 10.13 -0.96
C LEU A 8 3.35 10.69 -1.09
N GLY A 9 4.13 10.11 -1.99
CA GLY A 9 5.53 10.45 -2.19
C GLY A 9 6.49 9.83 -1.16
N LYS A 10 6.00 9.35 0.00
CA LYS A 10 6.85 8.67 0.97
C LYS A 10 7.26 7.30 0.46
N VAL A 11 8.40 6.80 0.95
CA VAL A 11 9.03 5.58 0.45
C VAL A 11 8.93 4.47 1.48
N ILE A 12 8.45 3.33 1.03
CA ILE A 12 8.46 2.08 1.77
C ILE A 12 9.83 1.43 1.62
N PHE A 13 10.42 1.02 2.73
CA PHE A 13 11.62 0.20 2.81
C PHE A 13 11.24 -1.14 3.44
N SER A 14 11.47 -2.23 2.72
CA SER A 14 11.27 -3.59 3.21
C SER A 14 12.55 -4.40 3.01
N LYS A 15 13.13 -4.94 4.09
CA LYS A 15 14.36 -5.72 4.01
C LYS A 15 14.06 -7.16 3.59
N TYR A 16 14.69 -7.60 2.53
CA TYR A 16 14.66 -8.98 2.05
C TYR A 16 16.09 -9.51 1.97
N LYS A 17 16.44 -10.46 2.84
CA LYS A 17 17.82 -10.86 3.07
C LYS A 17 18.68 -9.62 3.37
N ASP A 18 19.72 -9.36 2.61
CA ASP A 18 20.62 -8.20 2.78
C ASP A 18 20.26 -7.00 1.89
N MET A 19 19.14 -7.09 1.14
CA MET A 19 18.72 -6.04 0.21
C MET A 19 17.51 -5.28 0.74
N TRP A 20 17.53 -3.95 0.58
CA TRP A 20 16.34 -3.12 0.75
C TRP A 20 15.52 -3.09 -0.54
N LEU A 21 14.28 -3.54 -0.47
CA LEU A 21 13.28 -3.38 -1.52
C LEU A 21 12.52 -2.09 -1.26
N THR A 22 12.50 -1.18 -2.24
CA THR A 22 11.96 0.17 -2.07
C THR A 22 10.89 0.49 -3.09
N ALA A 23 9.83 1.15 -2.63
CA ALA A 23 8.77 1.66 -3.50
C ALA A 23 8.21 2.97 -2.95
N GLN A 24 8.10 3.97 -3.79
CA GLN A 24 7.39 5.22 -3.49
C GLN A 24 5.89 4.97 -3.49
N ILE A 25 5.19 5.47 -2.50
CA ILE A 25 3.73 5.37 -2.38
C ILE A 25 3.09 6.35 -3.35
N ILE A 26 2.31 5.83 -4.32
CA ILE A 26 1.67 6.63 -5.37
C ILE A 26 0.15 6.61 -5.33
N GLU A 27 -0.44 5.63 -4.62
CA GLU A 27 -1.90 5.46 -4.53
C GLU A 27 -2.29 4.90 -3.17
N LYS A 28 -3.35 5.46 -2.59
CA LYS A 28 -3.89 5.05 -1.28
C LYS A 28 -5.38 5.25 -1.18
N GLU A 29 -6.00 4.54 -0.23
CA GLU A 29 -7.40 4.71 0.14
C GLU A 29 -7.53 4.94 1.65
N ALA A 30 -8.35 5.92 2.05
CA ALA A 30 -8.68 6.17 3.44
C ALA A 30 -9.97 5.45 3.83
N TYR A 31 -10.01 4.95 5.07
CA TYR A 31 -11.15 4.27 5.66
C TYR A 31 -11.36 4.76 7.09
N TYR A 32 -12.60 5.05 7.46
CA TYR A 32 -12.99 5.49 8.80
C TYR A 32 -13.82 4.43 9.50
N LEU A 33 -13.89 4.50 10.83
CA LEU A 33 -14.70 3.57 11.62
C LEU A 33 -16.16 3.51 11.16
N LYS A 34 -16.77 4.67 10.87
CA LYS A 34 -18.18 4.79 10.46
C LYS A 34 -18.44 4.51 8.99
N ASP A 35 -17.39 4.33 8.20
CA ASP A 35 -17.46 4.08 6.75
C ASP A 35 -17.89 2.63 6.50
N LYS A 36 -19.02 2.41 5.85
CA LYS A 36 -19.59 1.07 5.56
C LYS A 36 -18.65 0.18 4.74
N ALA A 37 -17.72 0.76 3.98
CA ALA A 37 -16.70 0.01 3.26
C ALA A 37 -15.50 -0.39 4.13
N SER A 38 -15.39 0.18 5.33
CA SER A 38 -14.28 -0.11 6.25
C SER A 38 -14.47 -1.48 6.93
N HIS A 39 -13.37 -2.23 7.07
CA HIS A 39 -13.36 -3.43 7.92
C HIS A 39 -13.67 -3.09 9.39
N ALA A 40 -13.32 -1.90 9.85
CA ALA A 40 -13.57 -1.46 11.23
C ALA A 40 -15.05 -1.27 11.54
N SER A 41 -15.89 -0.91 10.54
CA SER A 41 -17.34 -0.75 10.70
C SER A 41 -18.05 -2.06 11.09
N LEU A 42 -17.43 -3.19 10.80
CA LEU A 42 -17.91 -4.52 11.17
C LEU A 42 -17.59 -4.89 12.64
N GLY A 43 -17.05 -3.95 13.41
CA GLY A 43 -16.71 -4.12 14.81
C GLY A 43 -15.40 -4.87 15.06
N TYR A 44 -15.03 -4.98 16.33
CA TYR A 44 -13.79 -5.64 16.76
C TYR A 44 -13.87 -7.16 16.60
N THR A 45 -12.79 -7.74 16.12
CA THR A 45 -12.49 -9.19 16.17
C THR A 45 -10.98 -9.40 16.34
N LYS A 46 -10.55 -10.60 16.74
CA LYS A 46 -9.11 -10.95 16.79
C LYS A 46 -8.38 -10.69 15.45
N LYS A 47 -9.06 -10.92 14.32
CA LYS A 47 -8.53 -10.66 12.96
C LYS A 47 -8.44 -9.17 12.65
N ARG A 48 -9.28 -8.32 13.21
CA ARG A 48 -9.33 -6.87 13.01
C ARG A 48 -8.69 -6.07 14.14
N LYS A 49 -8.08 -6.73 15.12
CA LYS A 49 -7.47 -6.11 16.31
C LYS A 49 -6.56 -4.93 15.96
N ALA A 50 -5.74 -5.05 14.92
CA ALA A 50 -4.80 -4.00 14.52
C ALA A 50 -5.47 -2.65 14.22
N LEU A 51 -6.71 -2.63 13.73
CA LEU A 51 -7.48 -1.40 13.46
C LEU A 51 -7.84 -0.62 14.73
N PHE A 52 -7.77 -1.27 15.89
CA PHE A 52 -8.13 -0.72 17.21
C PHE A 52 -6.92 -0.56 18.13
N MET A 53 -5.71 -0.84 17.60
CA MET A 53 -4.42 -0.66 18.27
C MET A 53 -3.89 0.78 18.05
N PRO A 54 -2.80 1.18 18.74
CA PRO A 54 -2.24 2.53 18.59
C PRO A 54 -1.94 2.90 17.12
N PRO A 55 -1.97 4.20 16.77
CA PRO A 55 -1.60 4.68 15.44
C PRO A 55 -0.21 4.19 15.04
N GLY A 56 -0.02 3.90 13.74
CA GLY A 56 1.20 3.32 13.20
C GLY A 56 1.21 1.79 13.25
N THR A 57 0.22 1.14 13.90
CA THR A 57 0.10 -0.32 13.85
C THR A 57 -0.21 -0.77 12.42
N ILE A 58 0.55 -1.75 11.95
CA ILE A 58 0.37 -2.37 10.66
C ILE A 58 -0.85 -3.30 10.73
N TYR A 59 -1.82 -3.08 9.84
CA TYR A 59 -2.95 -3.98 9.65
C TYR A 59 -2.83 -4.66 8.30
N MET A 60 -2.58 -5.95 8.33
CA MET A 60 -2.55 -6.75 7.10
C MET A 60 -3.64 -7.80 7.10
N TYR A 61 -4.19 -8.06 5.93
CA TYR A 61 -5.14 -9.15 5.74
C TYR A 61 -4.90 -9.84 4.39
N PHE A 62 -5.29 -11.11 4.33
CA PHE A 62 -5.22 -11.90 3.12
C PHE A 62 -6.57 -11.86 2.40
N SER A 63 -6.59 -11.42 1.16
CA SER A 63 -7.80 -11.32 0.34
C SER A 63 -7.48 -11.60 -1.12
N ARG A 64 -8.37 -12.34 -1.77
CA ARG A 64 -8.23 -12.71 -3.20
C ARG A 64 -6.88 -13.35 -3.52
N GLY A 65 -6.41 -14.23 -2.64
CA GLY A 65 -5.15 -14.94 -2.82
C GLY A 65 -3.88 -14.12 -2.56
N ALA A 66 -3.97 -12.96 -1.92
CA ALA A 66 -2.80 -12.13 -1.66
C ALA A 66 -2.95 -11.20 -0.45
N ASP A 67 -1.79 -10.71 0.01
CA ASP A 67 -1.65 -9.80 1.14
C ASP A 67 -2.03 -8.36 0.77
N SER A 68 -2.51 -7.61 1.76
CA SER A 68 -2.82 -6.18 1.65
C SER A 68 -2.26 -5.43 2.85
N LEU A 69 -1.60 -4.30 2.62
CA LEU A 69 -0.96 -3.46 3.62
C LEU A 69 -1.82 -2.25 3.99
N ASN A 70 -2.16 -2.14 5.26
CA ASN A 70 -2.82 -0.97 5.81
C ASN A 70 -2.08 -0.47 7.06
N ILE A 71 -2.32 0.78 7.43
CA ILE A 71 -1.72 1.43 8.58
C ILE A 71 -2.83 2.04 9.43
N SER A 72 -2.92 1.65 10.70
CA SER A 72 -3.85 2.26 11.65
C SER A 72 -3.49 3.71 11.90
N CYS A 73 -4.49 4.57 11.96
CA CYS A 73 -4.31 6.02 12.11
C CYS A 73 -4.89 6.51 13.45
N LYS A 74 -4.65 7.77 13.79
CA LYS A 74 -5.29 8.41 14.94
C LYS A 74 -6.82 8.34 14.80
N GLY A 75 -7.49 7.95 15.87
CA GLY A 75 -8.92 7.65 15.91
C GLY A 75 -9.20 6.16 15.70
N LYS A 76 -9.96 5.59 16.64
CA LYS A 76 -10.29 4.15 16.70
C LYS A 76 -10.88 3.68 15.36
N GLY A 77 -10.34 2.64 14.79
CA GLY A 77 -10.80 2.05 13.53
C GLY A 77 -10.43 2.81 12.25
N ASN A 78 -9.74 3.96 12.36
CA ASN A 78 -9.30 4.70 11.18
C ASN A 78 -8.04 4.08 10.59
N THR A 79 -8.01 3.94 9.25
CA THR A 79 -6.88 3.30 8.58
C THR A 79 -6.65 3.84 7.16
N VAL A 80 -5.44 3.65 6.66
CA VAL A 80 -5.05 3.94 5.29
C VAL A 80 -4.56 2.65 4.64
N LEU A 81 -5.19 2.25 3.55
CA LEU A 81 -4.72 1.18 2.66
C LEU A 81 -3.67 1.74 1.70
N ILE A 82 -2.49 1.14 1.67
CA ILE A 82 -1.49 1.41 0.62
C ILE A 82 -1.87 0.60 -0.62
N LYS A 83 -2.29 1.29 -1.67
CA LYS A 83 -2.89 0.67 -2.85
C LYS A 83 -1.85 0.35 -3.92
N SER A 84 -1.00 1.32 -4.25
CA SER A 84 0.08 1.13 -5.23
C SER A 84 1.34 1.90 -4.84
N GLY A 85 2.46 1.39 -5.27
CA GLY A 85 3.76 2.04 -5.23
C GLY A 85 4.42 2.03 -6.59
N PHE A 86 5.56 2.71 -6.68
CA PHE A 86 6.45 2.69 -7.83
C PHE A 86 7.87 2.39 -7.34
N PRO A 87 8.56 1.35 -7.85
CA PRO A 87 9.93 1.05 -7.46
C PRO A 87 10.84 2.25 -7.75
N ILE A 88 11.65 2.64 -6.77
CA ILE A 88 12.56 3.76 -6.93
C ILE A 88 13.99 3.39 -6.55
N LYS A 89 14.94 4.09 -7.19
CA LYS A 89 16.36 3.96 -6.89
C LYS A 89 16.69 4.72 -5.61
N THR A 90 17.15 4.02 -4.59
CA THR A 90 17.64 4.59 -3.34
C THR A 90 19.13 4.33 -3.11
N ASN A 91 19.74 3.44 -3.90
CA ASN A 91 21.15 3.08 -3.85
C ASN A 91 21.64 2.60 -5.21
N SER A 92 22.92 2.20 -5.31
CA SER A 92 23.56 1.72 -6.54
C SER A 92 23.02 0.38 -7.07
N ASN A 93 22.36 -0.42 -6.24
CA ASN A 93 21.94 -1.79 -6.56
C ASN A 93 20.50 -1.88 -7.11
N PHE A 94 20.01 -0.84 -7.80
CA PHE A 94 18.63 -0.77 -8.29
C PHE A 94 18.25 -1.96 -9.18
N ASP A 95 19.10 -2.33 -10.14
CA ASP A 95 18.80 -3.42 -11.08
C ASP A 95 18.72 -4.78 -10.39
N VAL A 96 19.56 -5.00 -9.37
CA VAL A 96 19.51 -6.20 -8.52
C VAL A 96 18.21 -6.22 -7.72
N MET A 97 17.83 -5.09 -7.14
CA MET A 97 16.54 -4.94 -6.43
C MET A 97 15.36 -5.27 -7.34
N ILE A 98 15.34 -4.75 -8.57
CA ILE A 98 14.27 -5.02 -9.54
C ILE A 98 14.19 -6.51 -9.89
N LYS A 99 15.31 -7.18 -10.13
CA LYS A 99 15.35 -8.63 -10.37
C LYS A 99 14.78 -9.42 -9.19
N ILE A 100 15.13 -9.04 -7.95
CA ILE A 100 14.56 -9.66 -6.75
C ILE A 100 13.03 -9.44 -6.70
N MET A 101 12.55 -8.22 -6.91
CA MET A 101 11.12 -7.93 -6.92
C MET A 101 10.37 -8.70 -8.00
N GLN A 102 10.96 -8.88 -9.18
CA GLN A 102 10.40 -9.68 -10.28
C GLN A 102 10.30 -11.17 -9.91
N ASN A 103 11.31 -11.71 -9.24
CA ASN A 103 11.29 -13.09 -8.74
C ASN A 103 10.25 -13.32 -7.64
N LEU A 104 10.05 -12.34 -6.76
CA LEU A 104 9.03 -12.38 -5.71
C LEU A 104 7.60 -12.21 -6.25
N ASN A 105 7.46 -11.57 -7.41
CA ASN A 105 6.18 -11.26 -8.04
C ASN A 105 6.17 -11.65 -9.53
N PRO A 106 6.30 -12.94 -9.85
CA PRO A 106 6.37 -13.42 -11.23
C PRO A 106 5.06 -13.17 -11.98
N LEU A 107 5.12 -13.25 -13.30
CA LEU A 107 3.94 -13.34 -14.15
C LEU A 107 3.28 -14.72 -13.96
N ILE A 108 1.96 -14.76 -13.91
CA ILE A 108 1.21 -16.00 -13.85
C ILE A 108 0.87 -16.41 -15.29
N ASN A 109 1.21 -17.64 -15.66
CA ASN A 109 0.90 -18.25 -16.98
C ASN A 109 1.46 -17.48 -18.18
N LYS A 110 2.57 -16.76 -18.02
CA LYS A 110 3.27 -16.04 -19.10
C LYS A 110 4.76 -16.15 -18.93
N ALA A 111 5.49 -16.30 -20.05
CA ALA A 111 6.94 -16.20 -20.06
C ALA A 111 7.40 -14.75 -19.82
N GLY A 112 8.63 -14.61 -19.27
CA GLY A 112 9.26 -13.31 -19.03
C GLY A 112 9.03 -12.73 -17.65
N PHE A 113 9.45 -11.49 -17.47
CA PHE A 113 9.40 -10.77 -16.21
C PHE A 113 8.31 -9.70 -16.22
N ARG A 114 7.75 -9.42 -15.04
CA ARG A 114 6.83 -8.29 -14.85
C ARG A 114 7.58 -6.98 -15.11
N LYS A 115 7.00 -6.10 -15.93
CA LYS A 115 7.56 -4.76 -16.19
C LYS A 115 7.68 -3.98 -14.87
N ILE A 116 8.71 -3.14 -14.75
CA ILE A 116 9.00 -2.36 -13.53
C ILE A 116 7.77 -1.56 -13.08
N GLU A 117 7.09 -0.91 -14.02
CA GLU A 117 5.91 -0.07 -13.77
C GLU A 117 4.70 -0.86 -13.23
N LYS A 118 4.72 -2.18 -13.38
CA LYS A 118 3.65 -3.08 -12.92
C LYS A 118 4.00 -3.86 -11.66
N LEU A 119 5.24 -3.78 -11.16
CA LEU A 119 5.67 -4.51 -9.97
C LEU A 119 4.84 -4.18 -8.73
N CYS A 120 4.51 -2.90 -8.52
CA CYS A 120 3.76 -2.44 -7.36
C CYS A 120 2.40 -1.80 -7.73
N SER A 121 1.87 -2.06 -8.92
CA SER A 121 0.59 -1.53 -9.40
C SER A 121 -0.59 -2.33 -8.84
N GLY A 122 -1.06 -1.94 -7.68
CA GLY A 122 -2.10 -2.62 -6.91
C GLY A 122 -1.59 -3.24 -5.61
N GLN A 123 -2.45 -3.28 -4.59
CA GLN A 123 -2.10 -3.66 -3.21
C GLN A 123 -1.44 -5.04 -3.11
N THR A 124 -1.91 -6.00 -3.90
CA THR A 124 -1.38 -7.37 -3.87
C THR A 124 -0.02 -7.47 -4.53
N LEU A 125 0.17 -6.78 -5.67
CA LEU A 125 1.47 -6.73 -6.36
C LEU A 125 2.50 -5.96 -5.54
N LEU A 126 2.09 -4.88 -4.86
CA LEU A 126 2.94 -4.14 -3.92
C LEU A 126 3.47 -5.06 -2.82
N CYS A 127 2.58 -5.78 -2.13
CA CYS A 127 2.96 -6.68 -1.04
C CYS A 127 3.87 -7.82 -1.53
N LYS A 128 3.57 -8.41 -2.70
CA LYS A 128 4.41 -9.46 -3.31
C LYS A 128 5.82 -8.93 -3.62
N SER A 129 5.91 -7.80 -4.35
CA SER A 129 7.19 -7.22 -4.76
C SER A 129 8.06 -6.78 -3.58
N LEU A 130 7.45 -6.35 -2.47
CA LEU A 130 8.15 -5.94 -1.27
C LEU A 130 8.29 -7.07 -0.22
N ASN A 131 7.88 -8.30 -0.55
CA ASN A 131 7.85 -9.46 0.36
C ASN A 131 7.14 -9.17 1.70
N LEU A 132 6.07 -8.39 1.67
CA LEU A 132 5.26 -8.08 2.85
C LEU A 132 4.15 -9.12 3.01
N LYS A 133 4.14 -9.84 4.13
CA LYS A 133 3.20 -10.93 4.40
C LYS A 133 2.45 -10.71 5.70
N VAL A 134 1.18 -11.09 5.74
CA VAL A 134 0.31 -11.02 6.94
C VAL A 134 0.99 -11.67 8.14
N LYS A 135 1.53 -12.87 8.00
CA LYS A 135 2.15 -13.64 9.09
C LYS A 135 3.34 -12.91 9.73
N ASP A 136 4.02 -12.04 8.98
CA ASP A 136 5.23 -11.36 9.42
C ASP A 136 4.93 -10.00 10.06
N TRP A 137 3.87 -9.31 9.58
CA TRP A 137 3.67 -7.90 9.90
C TRP A 137 2.32 -7.52 10.51
N ASP A 138 1.27 -8.34 10.40
CA ASP A 138 -0.03 -7.98 11.00
C ASP A 138 0.10 -7.75 12.51
N LYS A 139 -0.50 -6.65 13.01
CA LYS A 139 -0.50 -6.21 14.41
C LYS A 139 0.87 -5.75 14.95
N LYS A 140 1.89 -5.59 14.10
CA LYS A 140 3.21 -5.08 14.50
C LYS A 140 3.32 -3.58 14.24
N GLN A 141 4.33 -2.97 14.87
CA GLN A 141 4.79 -1.62 14.58
C GLN A 141 5.90 -1.66 13.52
N PHE A 142 6.14 -0.53 12.86
CA PHE A 142 7.29 -0.36 11.99
C PHE A 142 8.61 -0.60 12.74
N ASN A 143 9.59 -1.09 12.00
CA ASN A 143 10.91 -1.40 12.53
C ASN A 143 11.98 -0.90 11.55
N LEU A 144 12.83 0.03 12.00
CA LEU A 144 13.82 0.72 11.15
C LEU A 144 14.87 -0.21 10.54
N THR A 145 15.06 -1.41 11.09
CA THR A 145 16.02 -2.40 10.56
C THR A 145 15.41 -3.41 9.61
N ARG A 146 14.05 -3.42 9.49
CA ARG A 146 13.35 -4.45 8.68
C ARG A 146 12.26 -3.91 7.76
N PHE A 147 11.41 -3.02 8.25
CA PHE A 147 10.28 -2.48 7.49
C PHE A 147 9.83 -1.13 8.06
N PHE A 148 9.94 -0.08 7.26
CA PHE A 148 9.54 1.27 7.65
C PHE A 148 9.13 2.10 6.43
N ILE A 149 8.55 3.26 6.70
CA ILE A 149 8.23 4.29 5.70
C ILE A 149 9.01 5.53 6.05
N SER A 150 9.71 6.10 5.07
CA SER A 150 10.55 7.29 5.23
C SER A 150 10.09 8.41 4.31
N ASP A 151 10.29 9.63 4.78
CA ASP A 151 10.20 10.83 3.97
C ASP A 151 11.52 11.05 3.24
N GLN A 152 11.48 11.09 1.92
CA GLN A 152 12.64 11.38 1.07
C GLN A 152 12.50 12.77 0.43
N ASN A 153 11.68 13.64 1.03
CA ASN A 153 11.39 15.00 0.57
C ASN A 153 10.78 15.08 -0.86
N ASP A 154 10.25 13.98 -1.38
CA ASP A 154 9.49 14.02 -2.63
C ASP A 154 8.01 14.29 -2.33
N ASN A 155 7.57 15.48 -2.66
CA ASN A 155 6.18 15.88 -2.55
C ASN A 155 5.46 15.74 -3.90
N PRO A 156 4.28 15.12 -3.93
CA PRO A 156 3.57 14.85 -5.19
C PRO A 156 3.07 16.10 -5.92
N GLY A 157 3.07 17.28 -5.28
CA GLY A 157 2.48 18.49 -5.84
C GLY A 157 0.96 18.33 -6.00
N LYS A 158 0.50 17.99 -7.22
CA LYS A 158 -0.92 17.76 -7.50
C LYS A 158 -1.35 16.37 -7.06
N ILE A 159 -2.43 16.28 -6.26
CA ILE A 159 -3.05 15.03 -5.81
C ILE A 159 -4.44 14.89 -6.46
N ILE A 160 -4.69 13.75 -7.08
CA ILE A 160 -6.02 13.37 -7.57
C ILE A 160 -6.79 12.72 -6.42
N SER A 161 -8.01 13.19 -6.16
CA SER A 161 -8.98 12.55 -5.27
C SER A 161 -10.10 11.94 -6.10
N THR A 162 -10.39 10.64 -5.89
CA THR A 162 -11.41 9.91 -6.64
C THR A 162 -12.10 8.86 -5.78
N ARG A 163 -13.09 8.18 -6.32
CA ARG A 163 -13.79 7.08 -5.64
C ARG A 163 -12.84 5.90 -5.43
N ARG A 164 -13.01 5.20 -4.29
CA ARG A 164 -12.27 3.97 -4.00
C ARG A 164 -12.66 2.85 -4.96
N LEU A 165 -11.75 1.92 -5.19
CA LEU A 165 -11.97 0.82 -6.12
C LEU A 165 -12.53 -0.42 -5.42
N GLY A 166 -13.47 -1.10 -6.09
CA GLY A 166 -14.02 -2.37 -5.61
C GLY A 166 -14.96 -2.24 -4.41
N ILE A 167 -15.51 -1.06 -4.15
CA ILE A 167 -16.53 -0.85 -3.14
C ILE A 167 -17.91 -1.13 -3.75
N THR A 168 -18.66 -2.00 -3.11
CA THR A 168 -20.03 -2.36 -3.52
C THR A 168 -20.98 -1.18 -3.35
N LYS A 169 -21.94 -1.03 -4.26
CA LYS A 169 -23.01 -0.02 -4.18
C LYS A 169 -23.70 -0.06 -2.82
N GLY A 170 -24.01 1.10 -2.23
CA GLY A 170 -24.62 1.24 -0.91
C GLY A 170 -23.64 1.14 0.27
N ARG A 171 -22.34 0.98 0.00
CA ARG A 171 -21.28 0.93 1.03
C ARG A 171 -20.35 2.14 0.96
N ASP A 172 -20.92 3.33 0.87
CA ASP A 172 -20.16 4.59 0.79
C ASP A 172 -19.18 4.65 -0.39
N GLU A 173 -19.54 4.02 -1.51
CA GLU A 173 -18.75 3.96 -2.75
C GLU A 173 -18.57 5.32 -3.40
N HIS A 174 -19.46 6.27 -3.11
CA HIS A 174 -19.43 7.64 -3.64
C HIS A 174 -18.34 8.51 -3.02
N LEU A 175 -17.74 8.11 -1.89
CA LEU A 175 -16.74 8.90 -1.18
C LEU A 175 -15.41 8.98 -1.95
N PHE A 176 -14.88 10.20 -2.10
CA PHE A 176 -13.62 10.48 -2.79
C PHE A 176 -12.43 10.26 -1.84
N TYR A 177 -12.28 9.02 -1.35
CA TYR A 177 -11.26 8.63 -0.37
C TYR A 177 -10.12 7.81 -0.97
N ARG A 178 -9.95 7.84 -2.29
CA ARG A 178 -8.79 7.34 -3.01
C ARG A 178 -7.94 8.53 -3.46
N PHE A 179 -6.66 8.52 -3.10
CA PHE A 179 -5.70 9.60 -3.35
C PHE A 179 -4.54 9.09 -4.18
N ILE A 180 -4.16 9.84 -5.21
CA ILE A 180 -3.18 9.43 -6.21
C ILE A 180 -2.23 10.59 -6.50
N ASP A 181 -0.92 10.30 -6.57
CA ASP A 181 0.07 11.23 -7.12
C ASP A 181 -0.18 11.40 -8.61
N PHE A 182 -0.52 12.63 -9.03
CA PHE A 182 -0.83 12.93 -10.44
C PHE A 182 0.30 12.52 -11.39
N ARG A 183 1.57 12.76 -10.99
CA ARG A 183 2.76 12.48 -11.82
C ARG A 183 2.88 11.00 -12.21
N LEU A 184 2.43 10.11 -11.31
CA LEU A 184 2.57 8.67 -11.42
C LEU A 184 1.23 7.94 -11.60
N SER A 185 0.16 8.67 -11.94
CA SER A 185 -1.21 8.15 -12.03
C SER A 185 -1.37 6.99 -13.02
N LYS A 186 -0.61 6.98 -14.12
CA LYS A 186 -0.61 5.89 -15.11
C LYS A 186 -0.09 4.55 -14.58
N TYR A 187 0.61 4.55 -13.44
CA TYR A 187 1.17 3.36 -12.80
C TYR A 187 0.32 2.83 -11.63
N CYS A 188 -0.78 3.50 -11.32
CA CYS A 188 -1.75 3.09 -10.31
C CYS A 188 -2.45 1.77 -10.66
N SER A 189 -3.19 1.21 -9.70
CA SER A 189 -4.00 0.00 -9.90
C SER A 189 -5.06 0.18 -11.00
N LYS A 190 -5.63 1.39 -11.13
CA LYS A 190 -6.47 1.84 -12.24
C LYS A 190 -6.18 3.32 -12.49
N ASN A 191 -5.85 3.69 -13.72
CA ASN A 191 -5.59 5.08 -14.09
C ASN A 191 -6.88 5.90 -13.90
N PRO A 192 -6.87 6.98 -13.11
CA PRO A 192 -8.05 7.83 -12.92
C PRO A 192 -8.34 8.80 -14.07
N LEU A 193 -7.41 8.90 -15.02
CA LEU A 193 -7.47 9.84 -16.16
C LEU A 193 -7.96 9.17 -17.46
N THR A 194 -8.32 7.87 -17.39
CA THR A 194 -8.84 7.08 -18.53
C THR A 194 -10.24 6.57 -18.23
#